data_d5690abe29755b83da74de18b15d9f43
#
_entry.id   d5690abe29755b83da74de18b15d9f43
#
_cell.length_a   1.000
_cell.length_b   1.000
_cell.length_c   1.000
_cell.angle_alpha   90.00
_cell.angle_beta   90.00
_cell.angle_gamma   90.00
#
_symmetry.space_group_name_H-M   'P 1'
#
loop_
_entity.id
_entity.type
_entity.pdbx_description
1 polymer ?
#
loop_
_entity_poly.entity_id
_entity_poly.type
_entity_poly.pdbx_seq_one_letter_code
_entity_poly.pdbx_strand_id
1 'polypeptide(L)'
;MARNDKSHVTVSVQHLIERNIGKRKKAQRINQMVPFVLRIIASISIVTTIGIIVTLANETFMFFERVSMYSFFTEKEWLPFFENPKFGILPLIYGTVLVTIIAMVVAIPIGLGCAIFLSEYASSAARKVLKPALELLAGIPTIVYGFFALTVVTPILQRIVPDLQFFNALSPGIVIGIMMIPTIASLSEDAMRAVPHQVREASFAIGATRFETAKKIVLPAAFTGVVAAIVLAASRAVGETMIVVIAGGSTPSLSLDPTQSIQTLTAYIVQVSLGDAPYGTLTYYSMYAVGATLFIFTLIMNMIAQYIMRLFKEAT
;
A
#
# COMPACT_ATOMS: atom_id res chain seq x y z
N MET A 1 -58.50 -45.21 27.18
CA MET A 1 -57.39 -45.55 26.30
C MET A 1 -56.65 -44.27 25.89
N ALA A 2 -56.04 -43.51 26.85
CA ALA A 2 -55.40 -42.22 26.54
C ALA A 2 -54.26 -41.87 27.55
N ARG A 3 -53.46 -42.91 27.95
CA ARG A 3 -52.39 -42.70 28.94
C ARG A 3 -50.97 -43.02 28.44
N ASN A 4 -50.82 -43.46 27.17
CA ASN A 4 -49.52 -43.94 26.66
C ASN A 4 -48.78 -42.98 25.70
N ASP A 5 -49.40 -41.84 25.36
CA ASP A 5 -48.81 -40.93 24.36
C ASP A 5 -47.86 -39.85 24.95
N LYS A 6 -48.05 -39.54 26.28
CA LYS A 6 -47.22 -38.54 26.95
C LYS A 6 -45.79 -39.02 27.29
N SER A 7 -45.57 -40.34 27.45
CA SER A 7 -44.28 -40.90 27.85
C SER A 7 -43.27 -40.91 26.69
N HIS A 8 -43.72 -41.19 25.46
CA HIS A 8 -42.86 -41.20 24.29
C HIS A 8 -42.40 -39.80 23.86
N VAL A 9 -43.27 -38.77 24.04
CA VAL A 9 -42.93 -37.37 23.72
C VAL A 9 -41.94 -36.81 24.76
N THR A 10 -42.09 -37.14 26.05
CA THR A 10 -41.18 -36.69 27.11
C THR A 10 -39.76 -37.30 26.97
N VAL A 11 -39.68 -38.60 26.63
CA VAL A 11 -38.36 -39.25 26.38
C VAL A 11 -37.66 -38.65 25.15
N SER A 12 -38.40 -38.36 24.09
CA SER A 12 -37.85 -37.70 22.90
C SER A 12 -37.33 -36.28 23.20
N VAL A 13 -38.06 -35.51 24.00
CA VAL A 13 -37.65 -34.14 24.38
C VAL A 13 -36.42 -34.15 25.30
N GLN A 14 -36.36 -35.07 26.27
CA GLN A 14 -35.19 -35.22 27.15
C GLN A 14 -33.93 -35.60 26.36
N HIS A 15 -34.03 -36.54 25.43
CA HIS A 15 -32.89 -36.92 24.56
C HIS A 15 -32.43 -35.78 23.67
N LEU A 16 -33.32 -34.93 23.14
CA LEU A 16 -33.01 -33.73 22.40
C LEU A 16 -32.34 -32.65 23.28
N ILE A 17 -32.78 -32.51 24.53
CA ILE A 17 -32.18 -31.58 25.49
C ILE A 17 -30.75 -32.02 25.84
N GLU A 18 -30.53 -33.32 26.15
CA GLU A 18 -29.21 -33.86 26.48
C GLU A 18 -28.23 -33.72 25.28
N ARG A 19 -28.68 -34.01 24.08
CA ARG A 19 -27.89 -33.83 22.84
C ARG A 19 -27.54 -32.37 22.59
N ASN A 20 -28.47 -31.46 22.90
CA ASN A 20 -28.21 -30.01 22.77
C ASN A 20 -27.30 -29.47 23.87
N ILE A 21 -27.35 -30.00 25.09
CA ILE A 21 -26.45 -29.66 26.19
C ILE A 21 -25.01 -30.08 25.85
N GLY A 22 -24.81 -31.28 25.28
CA GLY A 22 -23.51 -31.76 24.82
C GLY A 22 -22.90 -30.89 23.69
N LYS A 23 -23.74 -30.51 22.71
CA LYS A 23 -23.36 -29.60 21.66
C LYS A 23 -23.02 -28.19 22.18
N ARG A 24 -23.80 -27.67 23.13
CA ARG A 24 -23.53 -26.37 23.77
C ARG A 24 -22.22 -26.37 24.58
N LYS A 25 -21.93 -27.44 25.34
CA LYS A 25 -20.66 -27.56 26.08
C LYS A 25 -19.46 -27.60 25.14
N LYS A 26 -19.56 -28.31 24.00
CA LYS A 26 -18.50 -28.36 22.97
C LYS A 26 -18.34 -27.00 22.28
N ALA A 27 -19.43 -26.34 21.89
CA ALA A 27 -19.41 -24.99 21.34
C ALA A 27 -18.83 -23.96 22.33
N GLN A 28 -19.14 -24.10 23.62
CA GLN A 28 -18.62 -23.20 24.65
C GLN A 28 -17.13 -23.38 24.89
N ARG A 29 -16.58 -24.61 24.82
CA ARG A 29 -15.13 -24.87 24.84
C ARG A 29 -14.42 -24.27 23.61
N ILE A 30 -14.98 -24.46 22.41
CA ILE A 30 -14.45 -23.85 21.18
C ILE A 30 -14.49 -22.32 21.29
N ASN A 31 -15.59 -21.76 21.79
CA ASN A 31 -15.75 -20.32 21.97
C ASN A 31 -14.77 -19.70 22.99
N GLN A 32 -14.26 -20.49 23.94
CA GLN A 32 -13.18 -20.10 24.87
C GLN A 32 -11.78 -20.29 24.29
N MET A 33 -11.59 -21.32 23.44
CA MET A 33 -10.31 -21.57 22.80
C MET A 33 -9.98 -20.58 21.68
N VAL A 34 -10.98 -20.17 20.89
CA VAL A 34 -10.79 -19.24 19.78
C VAL A 34 -10.15 -17.91 20.21
N PRO A 35 -10.65 -17.21 21.25
CA PRO A 35 -10.02 -15.96 21.71
C PRO A 35 -8.57 -16.18 22.22
N PHE A 36 -8.29 -17.33 22.82
CA PHE A 36 -6.96 -17.66 23.31
C PHE A 36 -5.96 -17.84 22.13
N VAL A 37 -6.36 -18.62 21.12
CA VAL A 37 -5.55 -18.81 19.89
C VAL A 37 -5.35 -17.47 19.17
N LEU A 38 -6.40 -16.66 19.03
CA LEU A 38 -6.29 -15.33 18.41
C LEU A 38 -5.34 -14.40 19.18
N ARG A 39 -5.34 -14.46 20.53
CA ARG A 39 -4.38 -13.69 21.35
C ARG A 39 -2.96 -14.13 21.12
N ILE A 40 -2.69 -15.43 21.00
CA ILE A 40 -1.34 -15.95 20.71
C ILE A 40 -0.88 -15.45 19.34
N ILE A 41 -1.71 -15.56 18.30
CA ILE A 41 -1.39 -15.09 16.95
C ILE A 41 -1.10 -13.58 16.97
N ALA A 42 -1.95 -12.80 17.63
CA ALA A 42 -1.73 -11.36 17.78
C ALA A 42 -0.43 -11.04 18.54
N SER A 43 -0.12 -11.79 19.61
CA SER A 43 1.11 -11.62 20.37
C SER A 43 2.35 -11.93 19.54
N ILE A 44 2.33 -12.99 18.73
CA ILE A 44 3.43 -13.32 17.81
C ILE A 44 3.69 -12.17 16.84
N SER A 45 2.63 -11.61 16.23
CA SER A 45 2.75 -10.47 15.32
C SER A 45 3.40 -9.26 16.01
N ILE A 46 2.97 -8.93 17.22
CA ILE A 46 3.52 -7.80 17.99
C ILE A 46 5.00 -8.05 18.33
N VAL A 47 5.35 -9.24 18.83
CA VAL A 47 6.73 -9.60 19.18
C VAL A 47 7.65 -9.55 17.96
N THR A 48 7.18 -10.05 16.80
CA THR A 48 7.95 -9.99 15.55
C THR A 48 8.18 -8.54 15.12
N THR A 49 7.15 -7.70 15.19
CA THR A 49 7.28 -6.27 14.85
C THR A 49 8.27 -5.56 15.77
N ILE A 50 8.18 -5.79 17.08
CA ILE A 50 9.15 -5.24 18.05
C ILE A 50 10.56 -5.75 17.74
N GLY A 51 10.72 -7.05 17.44
CA GLY A 51 12.01 -7.63 17.06
C GLY A 51 12.64 -6.96 15.84
N ILE A 52 11.84 -6.72 14.79
CA ILE A 52 12.30 -5.99 13.59
C ILE A 52 12.75 -4.57 13.96
N ILE A 53 11.96 -3.83 14.75
CA ILE A 53 12.30 -2.46 15.15
C ILE A 53 13.59 -2.43 15.98
N VAL A 54 13.76 -3.37 16.93
CA VAL A 54 14.95 -3.45 17.77
C VAL A 54 16.18 -3.77 16.93
N THR A 55 16.11 -4.75 16.03
CA THR A 55 17.22 -5.08 15.12
C THR A 55 17.57 -3.89 14.24
N LEU A 56 16.56 -3.25 13.63
CA LEU A 56 16.76 -2.07 12.80
C LEU A 56 17.44 -0.94 13.58
N ALA A 57 17.01 -0.69 14.82
CA ALA A 57 17.57 0.37 15.67
C ALA A 57 19.04 0.06 16.07
N ASN A 58 19.32 -1.18 16.46
CA ASN A 58 20.69 -1.58 16.87
C ASN A 58 21.69 -1.46 15.73
N GLU A 59 21.37 -1.99 14.55
CA GLU A 59 22.27 -1.95 13.40
C GLU A 59 22.41 -0.53 12.85
N THR A 60 21.35 0.27 12.91
CA THR A 60 21.39 1.70 12.58
C THR A 60 22.29 2.48 13.54
N PHE A 61 22.27 2.15 14.84
CA PHE A 61 23.15 2.76 15.82
C PHE A 61 24.62 2.47 15.52
N MET A 62 24.97 1.22 15.18
CA MET A 62 26.35 0.85 14.78
C MET A 62 26.82 1.62 13.52
N PHE A 63 25.91 1.96 12.61
CA PHE A 63 26.25 2.81 11.49
C PHE A 63 26.58 4.25 11.92
N PHE A 64 25.73 4.85 12.77
CA PHE A 64 25.91 6.23 13.22
C PHE A 64 27.05 6.42 14.23
N GLU A 65 27.61 5.37 14.84
CA GLU A 65 28.87 5.45 15.58
C GLU A 65 30.05 5.84 14.68
N ARG A 66 29.97 5.52 13.36
CA ARG A 66 31.06 5.73 12.40
C ARG A 66 30.78 6.83 11.39
N VAL A 67 29.52 7.15 11.17
CA VAL A 67 29.07 8.19 10.20
C VAL A 67 28.28 9.25 10.93
N SER A 68 28.65 10.52 10.75
CA SER A 68 27.92 11.64 11.37
C SER A 68 26.49 11.71 10.84
N MET A 69 25.52 11.84 11.76
CA MET A 69 24.13 12.09 11.39
C MET A 69 23.97 13.36 10.53
N TYR A 70 24.72 14.39 10.81
CA TYR A 70 24.69 15.63 10.03
C TYR A 70 25.13 15.38 8.58
N SER A 71 26.26 14.70 8.37
CA SER A 71 26.76 14.31 7.05
C SER A 71 25.75 13.45 6.30
N PHE A 72 25.16 12.46 6.96
CA PHE A 72 24.15 11.57 6.37
C PHE A 72 22.93 12.30 5.79
N PHE A 73 22.44 13.35 6.45
CA PHE A 73 21.26 14.11 5.97
C PHE A 73 21.59 15.35 5.13
N THR A 74 22.86 15.77 5.03
CA THR A 74 23.24 16.99 4.29
C THR A 74 24.08 16.74 3.07
N GLU A 75 24.85 15.65 3.01
CA GLU A 75 25.65 15.32 1.87
C GLU A 75 24.76 14.94 0.66
N LYS A 76 25.25 15.32 -0.53
CA LYS A 76 24.54 15.18 -1.80
C LYS A 76 24.98 13.96 -2.62
N GLU A 77 25.90 13.18 -2.10
CA GLU A 77 26.48 12.02 -2.80
C GLU A 77 26.27 10.75 -1.98
N TRP A 78 25.79 9.72 -2.67
CA TRP A 78 25.63 8.36 -2.12
C TRP A 78 26.56 7.41 -2.87
N LEU A 79 27.75 7.12 -2.32
CA LEU A 79 28.80 6.32 -2.93
C LEU A 79 29.35 5.27 -1.93
N PRO A 80 28.54 4.31 -1.50
CA PRO A 80 28.89 3.37 -0.40
C PRO A 80 29.90 2.30 -0.81
N PHE A 81 30.08 2.04 -2.11
CA PHE A 81 30.93 0.98 -2.65
C PHE A 81 32.30 1.47 -3.13
N PHE A 82 32.64 2.73 -2.91
CA PHE A 82 33.93 3.31 -3.31
C PHE A 82 34.95 3.28 -2.18
N GLU A 83 36.24 3.43 -2.50
CA GLU A 83 37.34 3.46 -1.52
C GLU A 83 37.14 4.54 -0.43
N ASN A 84 36.63 5.69 -0.83
CA ASN A 84 36.19 6.77 0.09
C ASN A 84 34.67 6.83 0.10
N PRO A 85 34.01 6.02 0.93
CA PRO A 85 32.56 5.90 0.89
C PRO A 85 31.87 7.19 1.39
N LYS A 86 30.84 7.63 0.65
CA LYS A 86 29.97 8.75 1.02
C LYS A 86 28.56 8.25 1.25
N PHE A 87 27.94 8.71 2.31
CA PHE A 87 26.63 8.22 2.78
C PHE A 87 25.59 9.33 2.87
N GLY A 88 25.55 10.27 1.94
CA GLY A 88 24.49 11.28 1.86
C GLY A 88 23.17 10.67 1.36
N ILE A 89 22.16 10.57 2.22
CA ILE A 89 20.88 9.88 1.92
C ILE A 89 20.00 10.61 0.90
N LEU A 90 20.25 11.90 0.64
CA LEU A 90 19.39 12.75 -0.17
C LEU A 90 19.09 12.20 -1.57
N PRO A 91 20.07 11.63 -2.35
CA PRO A 91 19.79 11.06 -3.67
C PRO A 91 18.78 9.92 -3.64
N LEU A 92 18.82 9.06 -2.59
CA LEU A 92 17.90 7.94 -2.45
C LEU A 92 16.48 8.40 -2.07
N ILE A 93 16.37 9.38 -1.16
CA ILE A 93 15.09 10.01 -0.83
C ILE A 93 14.50 10.67 -2.07
N TYR A 94 15.32 11.42 -2.79
CA TYR A 94 14.90 12.09 -4.01
C TYR A 94 14.37 11.11 -5.06
N GLY A 95 15.12 10.04 -5.35
CA GLY A 95 14.69 9.00 -6.30
C GLY A 95 13.36 8.35 -5.88
N THR A 96 13.19 8.07 -4.58
CA THR A 96 11.95 7.51 -4.04
C THR A 96 10.77 8.46 -4.21
N VAL A 97 10.96 9.75 -3.91
CA VAL A 97 9.92 10.78 -4.06
C VAL A 97 9.57 11.01 -5.52
N LEU A 98 10.56 11.11 -6.41
CA LEU A 98 10.37 11.32 -7.84
C LEU A 98 9.52 10.21 -8.47
N VAL A 99 9.87 8.94 -8.25
CA VAL A 99 9.10 7.79 -8.76
C VAL A 99 7.69 7.78 -8.19
N THR A 100 7.54 8.08 -6.89
CA THR A 100 6.23 8.14 -6.25
C THR A 100 5.35 9.23 -6.85
N ILE A 101 5.90 10.43 -7.10
CA ILE A 101 5.15 11.53 -7.74
C ILE A 101 4.70 11.11 -9.14
N ILE A 102 5.58 10.55 -9.97
CA ILE A 102 5.23 10.07 -11.31
C ILE A 102 4.10 9.04 -11.21
N ALA A 103 4.23 8.08 -10.30
CA ALA A 103 3.21 7.05 -10.09
C ALA A 103 1.86 7.66 -9.70
N MET A 104 1.83 8.62 -8.78
CA MET A 104 0.58 9.25 -8.33
C MET A 104 -0.04 10.15 -9.38
N VAL A 105 0.75 10.83 -10.21
CA VAL A 105 0.24 11.62 -11.37
C VAL A 105 -0.51 10.73 -12.36
N VAL A 106 -0.10 9.48 -12.54
CA VAL A 106 -0.80 8.49 -13.38
C VAL A 106 -1.98 7.87 -12.64
N ALA A 107 -1.77 7.43 -11.40
CA ALA A 107 -2.72 6.62 -10.66
C ALA A 107 -3.96 7.40 -10.20
N ILE A 108 -3.80 8.65 -9.74
CA ILE A 108 -4.91 9.43 -9.18
C ILE A 108 -6.00 9.73 -10.21
N PRO A 109 -5.69 10.36 -11.37
CA PRO A 109 -6.75 10.73 -12.31
C PRO A 109 -7.45 9.50 -12.89
N ILE A 110 -6.71 8.45 -13.23
CA ILE A 110 -7.29 7.23 -13.80
C ILE A 110 -8.07 6.45 -12.73
N GLY A 111 -7.50 6.26 -11.53
CA GLY A 111 -8.13 5.57 -10.42
C GLY A 111 -9.41 6.23 -9.94
N LEU A 112 -9.41 7.57 -9.80
CA LEU A 112 -10.61 8.33 -9.46
C LEU A 112 -11.66 8.29 -10.57
N GLY A 113 -11.25 8.40 -11.84
CA GLY A 113 -12.15 8.23 -12.98
C GLY A 113 -12.84 6.86 -12.97
N CYS A 114 -12.08 5.79 -12.74
CA CYS A 114 -12.63 4.44 -12.56
C CYS A 114 -13.57 4.34 -11.36
N ALA A 115 -13.23 4.94 -10.21
CA ALA A 115 -14.08 4.93 -9.02
C ALA A 115 -15.42 5.61 -9.25
N ILE A 116 -15.41 6.81 -9.86
CA ILE A 116 -16.63 7.55 -10.20
C ILE A 116 -17.49 6.76 -11.19
N PHE A 117 -16.87 6.17 -12.22
CA PHE A 117 -17.58 5.34 -13.18
C PHE A 117 -18.23 4.12 -12.50
N LEU A 118 -17.49 3.40 -11.67
CA LEU A 118 -17.99 2.22 -10.95
C LEU A 118 -19.08 2.54 -9.93
N SER A 119 -18.97 3.70 -9.25
CA SER A 119 -19.94 4.13 -8.24
C SER A 119 -21.24 4.66 -8.85
N GLU A 120 -21.16 5.56 -9.85
CA GLU A 120 -22.29 6.35 -10.29
C GLU A 120 -22.86 5.95 -11.67
N TYR A 121 -22.07 5.32 -12.54
CA TYR A 121 -22.45 5.01 -13.91
C TYR A 121 -22.60 3.54 -14.21
N ALA A 122 -21.77 2.69 -13.61
CA ALA A 122 -21.73 1.27 -13.93
C ALA A 122 -23.01 0.55 -13.49
N SER A 123 -23.57 -0.28 -14.39
CA SER A 123 -24.62 -1.21 -14.02
C SER A 123 -24.10 -2.26 -13.02
N SER A 124 -25.01 -2.92 -12.28
CA SER A 124 -24.65 -3.99 -11.35
C SER A 124 -23.91 -5.14 -12.04
N ALA A 125 -24.25 -5.43 -13.31
CA ALA A 125 -23.59 -6.43 -14.11
C ALA A 125 -22.18 -6.02 -14.53
N ALA A 126 -21.99 -4.77 -15.01
CA ALA A 126 -20.69 -4.24 -15.38
C ALA A 126 -19.73 -4.21 -14.18
N ARG A 127 -20.20 -3.79 -13.00
CA ARG A 127 -19.41 -3.77 -11.77
C ARG A 127 -18.94 -5.15 -11.35
N LYS A 128 -19.81 -6.19 -11.46
CA LYS A 128 -19.46 -7.58 -11.13
C LYS A 128 -18.33 -8.14 -12.00
N VAL A 129 -18.06 -7.54 -13.15
CA VAL A 129 -16.96 -7.93 -14.04
C VAL A 129 -15.74 -7.02 -13.86
N LEU A 130 -15.96 -5.70 -13.82
CA LEU A 130 -14.87 -4.73 -13.80
C LEU A 130 -14.12 -4.69 -12.45
N LYS A 131 -14.84 -4.82 -11.32
CA LYS A 131 -14.18 -4.80 -10.00
C LYS A 131 -13.24 -5.99 -9.82
N PRO A 132 -13.62 -7.26 -10.07
CA PRO A 132 -12.69 -8.37 -10.05
C PRO A 132 -11.55 -8.24 -11.08
N ALA A 133 -11.81 -7.66 -12.27
CA ALA A 133 -10.74 -7.43 -13.24
C ALA A 133 -9.66 -6.45 -12.73
N LEU A 134 -10.06 -5.39 -12.02
CA LEU A 134 -9.13 -4.51 -11.33
C LEU A 134 -8.37 -5.23 -10.20
N GLU A 135 -9.06 -6.07 -9.42
CA GLU A 135 -8.44 -6.85 -8.35
C GLU A 135 -7.41 -7.86 -8.88
N LEU A 136 -7.65 -8.46 -10.05
CA LEU A 136 -6.67 -9.31 -10.73
C LEU A 136 -5.41 -8.55 -11.12
N LEU A 137 -5.52 -7.30 -11.59
CA LEU A 137 -4.35 -6.45 -11.86
C LEU A 137 -3.53 -6.21 -10.59
N ALA A 138 -4.17 -5.96 -9.46
CA ALA A 138 -3.49 -5.79 -8.17
C ALA A 138 -2.79 -7.08 -7.68
N GLY A 139 -3.21 -8.26 -8.16
CA GLY A 139 -2.67 -9.56 -7.82
C GLY A 139 -1.43 -9.99 -8.63
N ILE A 140 -1.07 -9.27 -9.68
CA ILE A 140 0.11 -9.58 -10.50
C ILE A 140 1.38 -9.34 -9.66
N PRO A 141 2.35 -10.29 -9.61
CA PRO A 141 3.62 -10.10 -8.91
C PRO A 141 4.38 -8.87 -9.42
N THR A 142 4.92 -8.05 -8.51
CA THR A 142 5.58 -6.77 -8.87
C THR A 142 6.81 -6.96 -9.75
N ILE A 143 7.47 -8.11 -9.67
CA ILE A 143 8.59 -8.46 -10.55
C ILE A 143 8.15 -8.50 -12.03
N VAL A 144 6.94 -8.97 -12.34
CA VAL A 144 6.39 -9.01 -13.69
C VAL A 144 6.17 -7.58 -14.21
N TYR A 145 5.65 -6.71 -13.36
CA TYR A 145 5.53 -5.28 -13.68
C TYR A 145 6.89 -4.63 -13.93
N GLY A 146 7.95 -5.01 -13.19
CA GLY A 146 9.31 -4.52 -13.40
C GLY A 146 9.85 -4.90 -14.78
N PHE A 147 9.71 -6.16 -15.17
CA PHE A 147 10.08 -6.60 -16.51
C PHE A 147 9.24 -5.93 -17.60
N PHE A 148 7.93 -5.75 -17.37
CA PHE A 148 7.07 -5.02 -18.29
C PHE A 148 7.51 -3.56 -18.46
N ALA A 149 7.88 -2.90 -17.37
CA ALA A 149 8.42 -1.55 -17.40
C ALA A 149 9.67 -1.47 -18.30
N LEU A 150 10.62 -2.39 -18.10
CA LEU A 150 11.89 -2.40 -18.80
C LEU A 150 11.77 -2.82 -20.26
N THR A 151 10.99 -3.88 -20.56
CA THR A 151 10.98 -4.51 -21.89
C THR A 151 9.91 -3.96 -22.83
N VAL A 152 8.86 -3.35 -22.30
CA VAL A 152 7.74 -2.82 -23.11
C VAL A 152 7.62 -1.30 -22.96
N VAL A 153 7.51 -0.79 -21.73
CA VAL A 153 7.25 0.64 -21.51
C VAL A 153 8.46 1.49 -21.87
N THR A 154 9.67 1.10 -21.44
CA THR A 154 10.90 1.84 -21.76
C THR A 154 11.12 1.96 -23.29
N PRO A 155 11.07 0.89 -24.11
CA PRO A 155 11.23 1.02 -25.57
C PRO A 155 10.14 1.84 -26.25
N ILE A 156 8.90 1.82 -25.75
CA ILE A 156 7.82 2.69 -26.25
C ILE A 156 8.13 4.15 -25.95
N LEU A 157 8.52 4.45 -24.71
CA LEU A 157 8.86 5.80 -24.31
C LEU A 157 10.08 6.35 -25.02
N GLN A 158 11.09 5.53 -25.32
CA GLN A 158 12.30 5.95 -26.09
C GLN A 158 11.96 6.42 -27.51
N ARG A 159 10.84 5.94 -28.09
CA ARG A 159 10.37 6.44 -29.40
C ARG A 159 9.75 7.84 -29.31
N ILE A 160 9.29 8.25 -28.14
CA ILE A 160 8.62 9.54 -27.87
C ILE A 160 9.61 10.53 -27.25
N VAL A 161 10.51 10.03 -26.40
CA VAL A 161 11.54 10.80 -25.67
C VAL A 161 12.89 10.20 -26.04
N PRO A 162 13.58 10.72 -27.05
CA PRO A 162 14.82 10.14 -27.57
C PRO A 162 15.96 10.05 -26.55
N ASP A 163 16.01 10.99 -25.59
CA ASP A 163 17.05 11.06 -24.55
C ASP A 163 16.79 10.12 -23.35
N LEU A 164 15.71 9.32 -23.40
CA LEU A 164 15.38 8.41 -22.33
C LEU A 164 16.41 7.28 -22.22
N GLN A 165 17.07 7.19 -21.06
CA GLN A 165 17.99 6.10 -20.77
C GLN A 165 17.26 4.76 -20.67
N PHE A 166 17.98 3.66 -20.85
CA PHE A 166 17.42 2.31 -20.74
C PHE A 166 16.89 2.05 -19.31
N PHE A 167 17.67 2.40 -18.29
CA PHE A 167 17.22 2.51 -16.91
C PHE A 167 16.87 3.97 -16.63
N ASN A 168 15.68 4.25 -16.14
CA ASN A 168 15.18 5.60 -15.95
C ASN A 168 14.11 5.65 -14.84
N ALA A 169 13.75 6.85 -14.37
CA ALA A 169 12.70 7.01 -13.36
C ALA A 169 11.28 6.96 -13.94
N LEU A 170 11.13 7.32 -15.22
CA LEU A 170 9.83 7.52 -15.84
C LEU A 170 9.08 6.20 -16.04
N SER A 171 9.75 5.18 -16.60
CA SER A 171 9.14 3.88 -16.91
C SER A 171 8.63 3.16 -15.66
N PRO A 172 9.44 2.95 -14.60
CA PRO A 172 8.95 2.34 -13.37
C PRO A 172 7.88 3.21 -12.69
N GLY A 173 8.00 4.54 -12.70
CA GLY A 173 7.01 5.44 -12.14
C GLY A 173 5.63 5.27 -12.80
N ILE A 174 5.55 5.23 -14.12
CA ILE A 174 4.30 5.00 -14.87
C ILE A 174 3.71 3.62 -14.53
N VAL A 175 4.53 2.58 -14.50
CA VAL A 175 4.07 1.20 -14.26
C VAL A 175 3.59 1.03 -12.81
N ILE A 176 4.28 1.63 -11.83
CA ILE A 176 3.80 1.69 -10.45
C ILE A 176 2.46 2.43 -10.40
N GLY A 177 2.32 3.53 -11.14
CA GLY A 177 1.05 4.24 -11.28
C GLY A 177 -0.07 3.33 -11.77
N ILE A 178 0.15 2.57 -12.84
CA ILE A 178 -0.82 1.60 -13.38
C ILE A 178 -1.18 0.55 -12.31
N MET A 179 -0.19 0.02 -11.59
CA MET A 179 -0.40 -0.95 -10.52
C MET A 179 -1.20 -0.37 -9.33
N MET A 180 -1.14 0.96 -9.09
CA MET A 180 -1.89 1.62 -8.02
C MET A 180 -3.34 1.97 -8.41
N ILE A 181 -3.68 1.99 -9.71
CA ILE A 181 -5.05 2.28 -10.18
C ILE A 181 -6.10 1.43 -9.47
N PRO A 182 -5.98 0.09 -9.38
CA PRO A 182 -6.97 -0.75 -8.70
C PRO A 182 -7.19 -0.36 -7.24
N THR A 183 -6.14 -0.04 -6.52
CA THR A 183 -6.20 0.35 -5.10
C THR A 183 -7.00 1.65 -4.92
N ILE A 184 -6.67 2.69 -5.71
CA ILE A 184 -7.39 3.96 -5.66
C ILE A 184 -8.84 3.78 -6.12
N ALA A 185 -9.06 3.04 -7.21
CA ALA A 185 -10.38 2.83 -7.78
C ALA A 185 -11.31 2.09 -6.82
N SER A 186 -10.87 0.96 -6.26
CA SER A 186 -11.70 0.12 -5.39
C SER A 186 -12.04 0.81 -4.07
N LEU A 187 -11.02 1.35 -3.38
CA LEU A 187 -11.25 2.02 -2.09
C LEU A 187 -12.06 3.33 -2.23
N SER A 188 -11.82 4.10 -3.30
CA SER A 188 -12.61 5.31 -3.56
C SER A 188 -14.05 4.97 -3.97
N GLU A 189 -14.26 3.91 -4.77
CA GLU A 189 -15.61 3.41 -5.09
C GLU A 189 -16.36 3.00 -3.82
N ASP A 190 -15.73 2.24 -2.92
CA ASP A 190 -16.34 1.81 -1.66
C ASP A 190 -16.70 3.02 -0.78
N ALA A 191 -15.83 4.05 -0.71
CA ALA A 191 -16.11 5.29 0.01
C ALA A 191 -17.29 6.08 -0.59
N MET A 192 -17.33 6.22 -1.93
CA MET A 192 -18.44 6.89 -2.61
C MET A 192 -19.74 6.13 -2.42
N ARG A 193 -19.75 4.82 -2.44
CA ARG A 193 -20.96 4.00 -2.22
C ARG A 193 -21.47 4.04 -0.79
N ALA A 194 -20.63 4.32 0.19
CA ALA A 194 -21.04 4.52 1.57
C ALA A 194 -21.92 5.77 1.77
N VAL A 195 -21.92 6.72 0.82
CA VAL A 195 -22.82 7.88 0.82
C VAL A 195 -24.28 7.41 0.68
N PRO A 196 -25.22 7.84 1.56
CA PRO A 196 -26.61 7.38 1.54
C PRO A 196 -27.32 7.64 0.21
N HIS A 197 -28.16 6.70 -0.25
CA HIS A 197 -28.94 6.85 -1.49
C HIS A 197 -29.87 8.06 -1.48
N GLN A 198 -30.46 8.39 -0.32
CA GLN A 198 -31.36 9.51 -0.14
C GLN A 198 -30.74 10.86 -0.57
N VAL A 199 -29.43 11.02 -0.33
CA VAL A 199 -28.69 12.23 -0.72
C VAL A 199 -28.60 12.36 -2.25
N ARG A 200 -28.44 11.23 -2.96
CA ARG A 200 -28.45 11.17 -4.43
C ARG A 200 -29.84 11.46 -4.99
N GLU A 201 -30.87 10.83 -4.42
CA GLU A 201 -32.27 11.02 -4.82
C GLU A 201 -32.70 12.46 -4.62
N ALA A 202 -32.34 13.10 -3.51
CA ALA A 202 -32.60 14.52 -3.27
C ALA A 202 -31.94 15.41 -4.33
N SER A 203 -30.71 15.11 -4.73
CA SER A 203 -30.00 15.83 -5.81
C SER A 203 -30.70 15.67 -7.14
N PHE A 204 -31.18 14.48 -7.49
CA PHE A 204 -31.94 14.26 -8.73
C PHE A 204 -33.32 14.95 -8.69
N ALA A 205 -33.98 15.01 -7.54
CA ALA A 205 -35.27 15.64 -7.38
C ALA A 205 -35.25 17.16 -7.67
N ILE A 206 -34.11 17.83 -7.44
CA ILE A 206 -33.90 19.26 -7.80
C ILE A 206 -33.37 19.43 -9.23
N GLY A 207 -33.31 18.36 -10.04
CA GLY A 207 -32.94 18.40 -11.45
C GLY A 207 -31.45 18.29 -11.75
N ALA A 208 -30.61 17.91 -10.78
CA ALA A 208 -29.18 17.71 -11.02
C ALA A 208 -28.91 16.48 -11.92
N THR A 209 -27.94 16.62 -12.82
CA THR A 209 -27.46 15.50 -13.64
C THR A 209 -26.63 14.51 -12.83
N ARG A 210 -26.42 13.29 -13.35
CA ARG A 210 -25.54 12.30 -12.69
C ARG A 210 -24.14 12.83 -12.45
N PHE A 211 -23.57 13.57 -13.39
CA PHE A 211 -22.23 14.15 -13.26
C PHE A 211 -22.19 15.23 -12.17
N GLU A 212 -23.18 16.09 -12.11
CA GLU A 212 -23.28 17.12 -11.07
C GLU A 212 -23.45 16.50 -9.69
N THR A 213 -24.31 15.49 -9.56
CA THR A 213 -24.47 14.73 -8.31
C THR A 213 -23.16 14.07 -7.89
N ALA A 214 -22.47 13.38 -8.82
CA ALA A 214 -21.18 12.75 -8.54
C ALA A 214 -20.14 13.78 -8.07
N LYS A 215 -19.99 14.91 -8.78
CA LYS A 215 -18.95 15.92 -8.53
C LYS A 215 -19.26 16.81 -7.32
N LYS A 216 -20.52 17.25 -7.16
CA LYS A 216 -20.89 18.27 -6.17
C LYS A 216 -21.42 17.69 -4.85
N ILE A 217 -21.87 16.43 -4.86
CA ILE A 217 -22.51 15.80 -3.72
C ILE A 217 -21.72 14.56 -3.25
N VAL A 218 -21.57 13.54 -4.12
CA VAL A 218 -20.99 12.25 -3.73
C VAL A 218 -19.51 12.36 -3.43
N LEU A 219 -18.73 12.99 -4.33
CA LEU A 219 -17.29 13.13 -4.17
C LEU A 219 -16.90 13.95 -2.94
N PRO A 220 -17.53 15.11 -2.64
CA PRO A 220 -17.28 15.84 -1.40
C PRO A 220 -17.70 15.05 -0.16
N ALA A 221 -18.86 14.37 -0.18
CA ALA A 221 -19.30 13.54 0.95
C ALA A 221 -18.38 12.32 1.21
N ALA A 222 -17.76 11.77 0.16
CA ALA A 222 -16.82 10.66 0.25
C ALA A 222 -15.35 11.11 0.39
N PHE A 223 -15.07 12.41 0.48
CA PHE A 223 -13.74 13.00 0.37
C PHE A 223 -12.71 12.35 1.31
N THR A 224 -13.06 12.16 2.58
CA THR A 224 -12.19 11.51 3.57
C THR A 224 -11.76 10.10 3.16
N GLY A 225 -12.69 9.30 2.61
CA GLY A 225 -12.40 7.95 2.12
C GLY A 225 -11.55 7.97 0.85
N VAL A 226 -11.82 8.91 -0.06
CA VAL A 226 -11.02 9.09 -1.28
C VAL A 226 -9.58 9.50 -0.95
N VAL A 227 -9.39 10.47 -0.05
CA VAL A 227 -8.06 10.88 0.41
C VAL A 227 -7.34 9.70 1.09
N ALA A 228 -8.04 8.92 1.90
CA ALA A 228 -7.48 7.71 2.51
C ALA A 228 -6.97 6.71 1.45
N ALA A 229 -7.74 6.49 0.38
CA ALA A 229 -7.34 5.62 -0.73
C ALA A 229 -6.08 6.11 -1.45
N ILE A 230 -6.01 7.41 -1.73
CA ILE A 230 -4.85 8.05 -2.38
C ILE A 230 -3.60 7.92 -1.50
N VAL A 231 -3.72 8.21 -0.20
CA VAL A 231 -2.58 8.12 0.72
C VAL A 231 -2.10 6.69 0.90
N LEU A 232 -3.01 5.72 0.99
CA LEU A 232 -2.64 4.31 1.07
C LEU A 232 -1.89 3.88 -0.20
N ALA A 233 -2.35 4.31 -1.37
CA ALA A 233 -1.66 4.04 -2.65
C ALA A 233 -0.28 4.71 -2.69
N ALA A 234 -0.15 5.97 -2.23
CA ALA A 234 1.12 6.68 -2.16
C ALA A 234 2.11 5.99 -1.20
N SER A 235 1.66 5.59 -0.01
CA SER A 235 2.48 4.85 0.97
C SER A 235 2.98 3.53 0.39
N ARG A 236 2.14 2.83 -0.38
CA ARG A 236 2.52 1.60 -1.09
C ARG A 236 3.52 1.88 -2.21
N ALA A 237 3.36 2.96 -2.96
CA ALA A 237 4.29 3.35 -4.04
C ALA A 237 5.68 3.71 -3.50
N VAL A 238 5.77 4.39 -2.34
CA VAL A 238 7.04 4.67 -1.64
C VAL A 238 7.79 3.39 -1.27
N GLY A 239 7.07 2.35 -0.87
CA GLY A 239 7.64 1.04 -0.51
C GLY A 239 7.87 0.10 -1.70
N GLU A 240 7.52 0.51 -2.93
CA GLU A 240 7.69 -0.37 -4.08
C GLU A 240 9.17 -0.64 -4.34
N THR A 241 9.49 -1.90 -4.54
CA THR A 241 10.87 -2.37 -4.57
C THR A 241 11.25 -2.97 -5.92
N MET A 242 10.55 -4.03 -6.35
CA MET A 242 11.00 -4.84 -7.48
C MET A 242 10.89 -4.12 -8.82
N ILE A 243 9.88 -3.28 -9.01
CA ILE A 243 9.72 -2.53 -10.27
C ILE A 243 10.89 -1.56 -10.44
N VAL A 244 11.29 -0.86 -9.37
CA VAL A 244 12.40 0.10 -9.44
C VAL A 244 13.74 -0.60 -9.54
N VAL A 245 13.97 -1.70 -8.81
CA VAL A 245 15.20 -2.50 -8.91
C VAL A 245 15.47 -2.95 -10.34
N ILE A 246 14.40 -3.36 -11.07
CA ILE A 246 14.54 -3.88 -12.44
C ILE A 246 14.65 -2.75 -13.48
N ALA A 247 13.85 -1.69 -13.35
CA ALA A 247 13.70 -0.69 -14.42
C ALA A 247 14.26 0.70 -14.08
N GLY A 248 14.50 1.00 -12.81
CA GLY A 248 15.01 2.32 -12.37
C GLY A 248 16.51 2.47 -12.47
N GLY A 249 17.25 1.37 -12.35
CA GLY A 249 18.71 1.37 -12.30
C GLY A 249 19.26 1.48 -10.87
N SER A 250 20.57 1.73 -10.76
CA SER A 250 21.29 1.76 -9.49
C SER A 250 22.22 2.98 -9.39
N THR A 251 21.89 4.08 -10.05
CA THR A 251 22.69 5.31 -10.04
C THR A 251 22.01 6.35 -9.16
N PRO A 252 22.48 6.57 -7.91
CA PRO A 252 21.90 7.59 -7.04
C PRO A 252 22.26 8.97 -7.58
N SER A 253 21.27 9.78 -7.93
CA SER A 253 21.47 11.15 -8.45
C SER A 253 20.41 12.11 -7.90
N LEU A 254 20.77 13.40 -7.82
CA LEU A 254 19.85 14.49 -7.47
C LEU A 254 19.34 15.24 -8.72
N SER A 255 19.33 14.58 -9.88
CA SER A 255 18.84 15.16 -11.11
C SER A 255 17.33 15.21 -11.17
N LEU A 256 16.73 16.37 -11.50
CA LEU A 256 15.29 16.53 -11.74
C LEU A 256 14.81 15.87 -13.04
N ASP A 257 15.72 15.29 -13.80
CA ASP A 257 15.42 14.67 -15.07
C ASP A 257 14.92 13.23 -14.89
N PRO A 258 13.64 12.93 -15.13
CA PRO A 258 13.08 11.59 -14.97
C PRO A 258 13.54 10.62 -16.06
N THR A 259 14.27 11.08 -17.07
CA THR A 259 14.78 10.23 -18.15
C THR A 259 16.06 9.49 -17.78
N GLN A 260 16.69 9.87 -16.67
CA GLN A 260 17.94 9.30 -16.19
C GLN A 260 17.72 8.14 -15.20
N SER A 261 18.77 7.30 -15.08
CA SER A 261 18.84 6.25 -14.06
C SER A 261 18.80 6.85 -12.67
N ILE A 262 18.05 6.19 -11.78
CA ILE A 262 17.89 6.58 -10.38
C ILE A 262 18.06 5.38 -9.46
N GLN A 263 18.29 5.66 -8.17
CA GLN A 263 18.22 4.65 -7.12
C GLN A 263 17.25 5.10 -6.01
N THR A 264 16.38 4.21 -5.55
CA THR A 264 15.47 4.47 -4.43
C THR A 264 16.00 3.86 -3.14
N LEU A 265 15.42 4.27 -1.99
CA LEU A 265 15.71 3.69 -0.69
C LEU A 265 15.54 2.16 -0.70
N THR A 266 14.42 1.68 -1.25
CA THR A 266 14.11 0.24 -1.33
C THR A 266 15.05 -0.51 -2.27
N ALA A 267 15.41 0.06 -3.41
CA ALA A 267 16.32 -0.55 -4.38
C ALA A 267 17.73 -0.72 -3.78
N TYR A 268 18.21 0.28 -3.03
CA TYR A 268 19.49 0.17 -2.33
C TYR A 268 19.50 -0.94 -1.26
N ILE A 269 18.44 -1.03 -0.45
CA ILE A 269 18.31 -2.11 0.56
C ILE A 269 18.40 -3.48 -0.10
N VAL A 270 17.73 -3.68 -1.23
CA VAL A 270 17.80 -4.96 -1.98
C VAL A 270 19.20 -5.21 -2.50
N GLN A 271 19.85 -4.22 -3.08
CA GLN A 271 21.21 -4.35 -3.61
C GLN A 271 22.18 -4.86 -2.53
N VAL A 272 22.21 -4.22 -1.37
CA VAL A 272 23.06 -4.66 -0.26
C VAL A 272 22.65 -6.03 0.28
N SER A 273 21.34 -6.31 0.37
CA SER A 273 20.81 -7.58 0.86
C SER A 273 21.13 -8.77 -0.05
N LEU A 274 21.33 -8.54 -1.35
CA LEU A 274 21.73 -9.57 -2.31
C LEU A 274 23.22 -9.91 -2.26
N GLY A 275 24.01 -9.24 -1.43
CA GLY A 275 25.40 -9.57 -1.16
C GLY A 275 26.44 -8.63 -1.75
N ASP A 276 26.03 -7.47 -2.27
CA ASP A 276 26.97 -6.46 -2.79
C ASP A 276 27.89 -5.87 -1.69
N ALA A 277 27.52 -6.05 -0.40
CA ALA A 277 28.34 -5.63 0.73
C ALA A 277 28.62 -6.81 1.69
N PRO A 278 29.90 -7.07 2.06
CA PRO A 278 30.23 -8.08 3.05
C PRO A 278 29.65 -7.75 4.43
N TYR A 279 29.24 -8.81 5.16
CA TYR A 279 28.73 -8.68 6.52
C TYR A 279 29.71 -7.94 7.44
N GLY A 280 29.21 -7.05 8.28
CA GLY A 280 30.03 -6.31 9.26
C GLY A 280 30.77 -5.10 8.69
N THR A 281 30.65 -4.81 7.40
CA THR A 281 31.21 -3.59 6.78
C THR A 281 30.30 -2.39 7.03
N LEU A 282 30.85 -1.19 6.90
CA LEU A 282 30.09 0.05 7.02
C LEU A 282 28.96 0.14 5.95
N THR A 283 29.25 -0.34 4.74
CA THR A 283 28.27 -0.45 3.66
C THR A 283 27.13 -1.40 4.01
N TYR A 284 27.42 -2.52 4.70
CA TYR A 284 26.38 -3.41 5.20
C TYR A 284 25.47 -2.72 6.22
N TYR A 285 26.04 -2.03 7.21
CA TYR A 285 25.25 -1.30 8.22
C TYR A 285 24.46 -0.14 7.62
N SER A 286 24.91 0.45 6.51
CA SER A 286 24.18 1.55 5.85
C SER A 286 22.80 1.15 5.35
N MET A 287 22.56 -0.12 4.99
CA MET A 287 21.22 -0.56 4.57
C MET A 287 20.20 -0.46 5.72
N TYR A 288 20.62 -0.65 6.98
CA TYR A 288 19.75 -0.49 8.14
C TYR A 288 19.45 0.99 8.40
N ALA A 289 20.44 1.87 8.23
CA ALA A 289 20.21 3.32 8.30
C ALA A 289 19.25 3.80 7.21
N VAL A 290 19.37 3.27 6.00
CA VAL A 290 18.43 3.53 4.90
C VAL A 290 17.05 2.95 5.22
N GLY A 291 16.98 1.73 5.78
CA GLY A 291 15.74 1.10 6.23
C GLY A 291 15.04 1.89 7.34
N ALA A 292 15.80 2.40 8.32
CA ALA A 292 15.27 3.27 9.37
C ALA A 292 14.74 4.59 8.79
N THR A 293 15.46 5.16 7.82
CA THR A 293 15.00 6.38 7.11
C THR A 293 13.69 6.12 6.37
N LEU A 294 13.59 5.01 5.64
CA LEU A 294 12.35 4.61 4.95
C LEU A 294 11.19 4.40 5.93
N PHE A 295 11.45 3.75 7.07
CA PHE A 295 10.45 3.53 8.12
C PHE A 295 9.93 4.87 8.68
N ILE A 296 10.83 5.79 9.03
CA ILE A 296 10.47 7.13 9.52
C ILE A 296 9.72 7.92 8.44
N PHE A 297 10.17 7.86 7.18
CA PHE A 297 9.54 8.56 6.07
C PHE A 297 8.10 8.07 5.84
N THR A 298 7.88 6.75 5.81
CA THR A 298 6.53 6.17 5.66
C THR A 298 5.65 6.44 6.87
N LEU A 299 6.21 6.43 8.09
CA LEU A 299 5.49 6.79 9.31
C LEU A 299 4.99 8.23 9.25
N ILE A 300 5.86 9.18 8.90
CA ILE A 300 5.50 10.60 8.75
C ILE A 300 4.41 10.77 7.70
N MET A 301 4.55 10.14 6.53
CA MET A 301 3.54 10.18 5.47
C MET A 301 2.17 9.69 5.97
N ASN A 302 2.14 8.56 6.68
CA ASN A 302 0.92 8.01 7.24
C ASN A 302 0.33 8.89 8.35
N MET A 303 1.15 9.54 9.17
CA MET A 303 0.68 10.48 10.20
C MET A 303 0.07 11.74 9.56
N ILE A 304 0.72 12.32 8.55
CA ILE A 304 0.18 13.46 7.79
C ILE A 304 -1.17 13.10 7.18
N ALA A 305 -1.25 11.92 6.57
CA ALA A 305 -2.48 11.42 6.00
C ALA A 305 -3.63 11.30 7.01
N GLN A 306 -3.35 10.71 8.18
CA GLN A 306 -4.35 10.58 9.25
C GLN A 306 -4.77 11.96 9.79
N TYR A 307 -3.84 12.88 9.88
CA TYR A 307 -4.13 14.26 10.30
C TYR A 307 -5.06 14.96 9.30
N ILE A 308 -4.75 14.88 7.99
CA ILE A 308 -5.61 15.42 6.93
C ILE A 308 -7.02 14.82 7.01
N MET A 309 -7.12 13.48 7.13
CA MET A 309 -8.42 12.81 7.24
C MET A 309 -9.24 13.26 8.47
N ARG A 310 -8.60 13.55 9.60
CA ARG A 310 -9.28 14.07 10.80
C ARG A 310 -9.84 15.46 10.60
N LEU A 311 -9.05 16.37 10.00
CA LEU A 311 -9.50 17.74 9.73
C LEU A 311 -10.77 17.79 8.87
N PHE A 312 -10.84 16.92 7.86
CA PHE A 312 -12.02 16.88 6.97
C PHE A 312 -13.22 16.11 7.57
N LYS A 313 -13.01 15.20 8.52
CA LYS A 313 -14.09 14.50 9.21
C LYS A 313 -14.85 15.40 10.19
N GLU A 314 -14.19 16.41 10.75
CA GLU A 314 -14.82 17.38 11.66
C GLU A 314 -15.58 18.49 10.90
N ALA A 315 -15.34 18.64 9.58
CA ALA A 315 -15.95 19.66 8.74
C ALA A 315 -17.22 19.16 7.99
N THR A 316 -17.54 17.85 8.07
CA THR A 316 -18.75 17.22 7.48
C THR A 316 -19.65 16.67 8.58
#